data_f36987e14724e1cfb25a26cc957fa41e
#
_entry.id   f36987e14724e1cfb25a26cc957fa41e
#
_cell.length_a   1.000
_cell.length_b   1.000
_cell.length_c   1.000
_cell.angle_alpha   90.00
_cell.angle_beta   90.00
_cell.angle_gamma   90.00
#
_symmetry.space_group_name_H-M   'P 1'
#
loop_
_entity.id
_entity.type
_entity.pdbx_description
1 polymer ?
#
loop_
_entity_poly.entity_id
_entity_poly.type
_entity_poly.pdbx_seq_one_letter_code
_entity_poly.pdbx_strand_id
1 'polypeptide(L)'
;MYEERDLSHGHQMVECFKPFLRHLVSSGSSRRTLRLHRDNLCILGGEIISKLYDDPRLRKRPTDQIVLAVLDDEGGPLISHGSEDQQRSFDSTCRRFFRFLKERNTGGQ
;
A
#
# COMPACT_ATOMS: atom_id res chain seq x y z
N MET A 1 11.84 18.36 1.32
CA MET A 1 12.63 18.12 0.11
C MET A 1 12.87 16.63 -0.07
N TYR A 2 12.61 16.13 -1.25
CA TYR A 2 12.80 14.71 -1.53
C TYR A 2 14.27 14.40 -1.74
N GLU A 3 14.73 13.34 -1.13
CA GLU A 3 15.99 12.76 -1.51
C GLU A 3 15.74 11.79 -2.68
N GLU A 4 16.77 11.59 -3.48
CA GLU A 4 16.70 10.69 -4.63
C GLU A 4 16.22 9.29 -4.23
N ARG A 5 16.64 8.82 -3.04
CA ARG A 5 16.22 7.54 -2.47
C ARG A 5 14.73 7.44 -2.24
N ASP A 6 14.12 8.53 -1.76
CA ASP A 6 12.70 8.57 -1.46
C ASP A 6 11.87 8.54 -2.74
N LEU A 7 12.34 9.21 -3.79
CA LEU A 7 11.71 9.15 -5.09
C LEU A 7 11.76 7.72 -5.65
N SER A 8 12.88 7.02 -5.45
CA SER A 8 13.02 5.65 -5.91
C SER A 8 12.02 4.73 -5.21
N HIS A 9 11.88 4.84 -3.89
CA HIS A 9 10.89 4.05 -3.13
C HIS A 9 9.46 4.42 -3.52
N GLY A 10 9.18 5.71 -3.70
CA GLY A 10 7.86 6.16 -4.13
C GLY A 10 7.48 5.57 -5.48
N HIS A 11 8.41 5.58 -6.42
CA HIS A 11 8.20 5.01 -7.74
C HIS A 11 7.96 3.50 -7.66
N GLN A 12 8.75 2.79 -6.86
CA GLN A 12 8.61 1.36 -6.67
C GLN A 12 7.28 0.99 -6.01
N MET A 13 6.78 1.83 -5.09
CA MET A 13 5.47 1.61 -4.47
C MET A 13 4.35 1.72 -5.49
N VAL A 14 4.41 2.72 -6.38
CA VAL A 14 3.43 2.85 -7.46
C VAL A 14 3.43 1.59 -8.33
N GLU A 15 4.61 1.09 -8.68
CA GLU A 15 4.73 -0.14 -9.45
C GLU A 15 4.19 -1.35 -8.68
N CYS A 16 4.30 -1.35 -7.36
CA CYS A 16 3.74 -2.41 -6.51
C CYS A 16 2.20 -2.35 -6.47
N PHE A 17 1.62 -1.14 -6.51
CA PHE A 17 0.18 -0.94 -6.44
C PHE A 17 -0.53 -1.24 -7.76
N LYS A 18 0.12 -1.01 -8.89
CA LYS A 18 -0.48 -1.17 -10.22
C LYS A 18 -1.10 -2.56 -10.47
N PRO A 19 -0.42 -3.66 -10.18
CA PRO A 19 -1.02 -4.98 -10.40
C PRO A 19 -2.31 -5.20 -9.62
N PHE A 20 -2.37 -4.68 -8.39
CA PHE A 20 -3.57 -4.78 -7.57
C PHE A 20 -4.73 -4.00 -8.19
N LEU A 21 -4.47 -2.76 -8.65
CA LEU A 21 -5.49 -1.95 -9.30
C LEU A 21 -5.97 -2.59 -10.60
N ARG A 22 -5.08 -3.18 -11.38
CA ARG A 22 -5.44 -3.94 -12.59
C ARG A 22 -6.32 -5.14 -12.24
N HIS A 23 -5.98 -5.83 -11.15
CA HIS A 23 -6.78 -6.95 -10.66
C HIS A 23 -8.21 -6.51 -10.32
N LEU A 24 -8.35 -5.36 -9.66
CA LEU A 24 -9.67 -4.82 -9.33
C LEU A 24 -10.47 -4.48 -10.58
N VAL A 25 -9.84 -3.90 -11.59
CA VAL A 25 -10.48 -3.62 -12.87
C VAL A 25 -10.97 -4.92 -13.52
N SER A 26 -10.11 -5.94 -13.56
CA SER A 26 -10.44 -7.24 -14.13
C SER A 26 -11.57 -7.93 -13.38
N SER A 27 -11.71 -7.66 -12.10
CA SER A 27 -12.77 -8.24 -11.25
C SER A 27 -14.12 -7.52 -11.41
N GLY A 28 -14.18 -6.47 -12.23
CA GLY A 28 -15.41 -5.74 -12.47
C GLY A 28 -15.75 -4.69 -11.43
N SER A 29 -14.77 -4.23 -10.67
CA SER A 29 -14.99 -3.18 -9.67
C SER A 29 -15.46 -1.88 -10.34
N SER A 30 -16.40 -1.18 -9.70
CA SER A 30 -16.89 0.08 -10.20
C SER A 30 -15.81 1.18 -10.13
N ARG A 31 -16.00 2.26 -10.90
CA ARG A 31 -15.09 3.41 -10.85
C ARG A 31 -14.99 3.98 -9.44
N ARG A 32 -16.11 4.03 -8.74
CA ARG A 32 -16.17 4.53 -7.37
C ARG A 32 -15.29 3.70 -6.43
N THR A 33 -15.42 2.39 -6.54
CA THR A 33 -14.62 1.45 -5.75
C THR A 33 -13.13 1.56 -6.09
N LEU A 34 -12.81 1.67 -7.37
CA LEU A 34 -11.42 1.84 -7.82
C LEU A 34 -10.80 3.12 -7.27
N ARG A 35 -11.54 4.22 -7.30
CA ARG A 35 -11.07 5.49 -6.74
C ARG A 35 -10.82 5.38 -5.24
N LEU A 36 -11.73 4.73 -4.54
CA LEU A 36 -11.61 4.53 -3.10
C LEU A 36 -10.32 3.78 -2.78
N HIS A 37 -10.09 2.67 -3.45
CA HIS A 37 -8.86 1.87 -3.21
C HIS A 37 -7.61 2.62 -3.63
N ARG A 38 -7.65 3.34 -4.76
CA ARG A 38 -6.53 4.16 -5.19
C ARG A 38 -6.17 5.21 -4.15
N ASP A 39 -7.17 5.92 -3.63
CA ASP A 39 -6.95 6.96 -2.64
C ASP A 39 -6.39 6.37 -1.34
N ASN A 40 -6.89 5.21 -0.93
CA ASN A 40 -6.39 4.52 0.25
C ASN A 40 -4.94 4.03 0.05
N LEU A 41 -4.59 3.59 -1.16
CA LEU A 41 -3.21 3.21 -1.46
C LEU A 41 -2.28 4.42 -1.42
N CYS A 42 -2.76 5.60 -1.83
CA CYS A 42 -1.98 6.83 -1.71
C CYS A 42 -1.70 7.16 -0.23
N ILE A 43 -2.69 6.95 0.63
CA ILE A 43 -2.51 7.13 2.08
C ILE A 43 -1.47 6.14 2.59
N LEU A 44 -1.57 4.89 2.19
CA LEU A 44 -0.60 3.86 2.57
C LEU A 44 0.82 4.25 2.13
N GLY A 45 0.98 4.72 0.91
CA GLY A 45 2.27 5.18 0.41
C GLY A 45 2.84 6.30 1.25
N GLY A 46 2.02 7.27 1.64
CA GLY A 46 2.43 8.36 2.52
C GLY A 46 2.88 7.88 3.89
N GLU A 47 2.16 6.93 4.47
CA GLU A 47 2.53 6.35 5.77
C GLU A 47 3.86 5.58 5.69
N ILE A 48 4.08 4.87 4.60
CA ILE A 48 5.35 4.14 4.39
C ILE A 48 6.51 5.12 4.25
N ILE A 49 6.35 6.18 3.46
CA ILE A 49 7.38 7.21 3.29
C ILE A 49 7.72 7.83 4.65
N SER A 50 6.70 8.12 5.46
CA SER A 50 6.91 8.66 6.80
C SER A 50 7.75 7.73 7.66
N LYS A 51 7.49 6.43 7.60
CA LYS A 51 8.28 5.44 8.34
C LYS A 51 9.73 5.37 7.86
N LEU A 52 9.96 5.56 6.57
CA LEU A 52 11.31 5.57 6.01
C LEU A 52 12.11 6.77 6.52
N TYR A 53 11.46 7.90 6.78
CA TYR A 53 12.13 9.05 7.41
C TYR A 53 12.46 8.77 8.88
N ASP A 54 11.56 8.09 9.58
CA ASP A 54 11.75 7.77 11.00
C ASP A 54 12.81 6.68 11.21
N ASP A 55 12.91 5.73 10.28
CA ASP A 55 13.88 4.64 10.39
C ASP A 55 14.61 4.45 9.05
N PRO A 56 15.75 5.13 8.87
CA PRO A 56 16.52 5.03 7.62
C PRO A 56 16.99 3.62 7.27
N ARG A 57 17.04 2.71 8.24
CA ARG A 57 17.45 1.33 7.97
C ARG A 57 16.46 0.61 7.07
N LEU A 58 15.19 1.01 7.09
CA LEU A 58 14.17 0.44 6.24
C LEU A 58 14.42 0.71 4.75
N ARG A 59 15.12 1.79 4.43
CA ARG A 59 15.43 2.16 3.04
C ARG A 59 16.31 1.13 2.34
N LYS A 60 17.02 0.31 3.10
CA LYS A 60 17.89 -0.74 2.55
C LYS A 60 17.14 -1.98 2.12
N ARG A 61 15.88 -2.13 2.55
CA ARG A 61 15.05 -3.27 2.21
C ARG A 61 14.33 -3.04 0.89
N PRO A 62 14.02 -4.12 0.14
CA PRO A 62 13.17 -4.00 -1.05
C PRO A 62 11.80 -3.41 -0.69
N THR A 63 11.26 -2.61 -1.61
CA THR A 63 9.99 -1.91 -1.36
C THR A 63 8.84 -2.87 -1.08
N ASP A 64 8.76 -3.98 -1.80
CA ASP A 64 7.69 -4.97 -1.59
C ASP A 64 7.73 -5.55 -0.17
N GLN A 65 8.92 -5.77 0.40
CA GLN A 65 9.06 -6.24 1.78
C GLN A 65 8.62 -5.18 2.79
N ILE A 66 8.94 -3.90 2.51
CA ILE A 66 8.51 -2.81 3.37
C ILE A 66 6.98 -2.71 3.39
N VAL A 67 6.36 -2.80 2.22
CA VAL A 67 4.90 -2.76 2.09
C VAL A 67 4.27 -3.92 2.88
N LEU A 68 4.78 -5.15 2.70
CA LEU A 68 4.26 -6.32 3.41
C LEU A 68 4.43 -6.21 4.93
N ALA A 69 5.51 -5.55 5.38
CA ALA A 69 5.79 -5.41 6.81
C ALA A 69 4.79 -4.50 7.52
N VAL A 70 4.19 -3.53 6.81
CA VAL A 70 3.22 -2.60 7.41
C VAL A 70 1.78 -3.06 7.26
N LEU A 71 1.53 -4.12 6.49
CA LEU A 71 0.20 -4.68 6.29
C LEU A 71 0.02 -5.95 7.12
N ASP A 72 -1.23 -6.27 7.46
CA ASP A 72 -1.56 -7.54 8.11
C ASP A 72 -3.00 -7.95 7.75
N ASP A 73 -3.44 -9.07 8.30
CA ASP A 73 -4.77 -9.62 8.04
C ASP A 73 -5.89 -8.70 8.51
N GLU A 74 -5.60 -7.78 9.42
CA GLU A 74 -6.60 -6.88 9.99
C GLU A 74 -6.64 -5.52 9.30
N GLY A 75 -5.61 -5.16 8.57
CA GLY A 75 -5.57 -3.90 7.84
C GLY A 75 -4.17 -3.34 7.69
N GLY A 76 -4.05 -2.03 7.83
CA GLY A 76 -2.79 -1.30 7.68
C GLY A 76 -2.45 -0.47 8.91
N PRO A 77 -1.49 0.45 8.77
CA PRO A 77 -1.10 1.31 9.90
C PRO A 77 -2.21 2.29 10.27
N LEU A 78 -2.13 2.84 11.48
CA LEU A 78 -3.05 3.90 11.90
C LEU A 78 -2.82 5.16 11.07
N ILE A 79 -3.93 5.73 10.59
CA ILE A 79 -3.88 7.01 9.88
C ILE A 79 -3.84 8.13 10.93
N SER A 80 -2.80 8.98 10.84
CA SER A 80 -2.54 10.01 11.86
C SER A 80 -3.66 11.04 11.99
N HIS A 81 -4.35 11.35 10.89
CA HIS A 81 -5.36 12.41 10.86
C HIS A 81 -6.69 11.94 10.28
N GLY A 82 -6.92 10.63 10.29
CA GLY A 82 -8.16 10.08 9.75
C GLY A 82 -9.24 9.90 10.80
N SER A 83 -10.51 9.93 10.36
CA SER A 83 -11.64 9.56 11.20
C SER A 83 -11.71 8.02 11.32
N GLU A 84 -12.58 7.53 12.20
CA GLU A 84 -12.80 6.08 12.32
C GLU A 84 -13.30 5.48 11.00
N ASP A 85 -14.16 6.21 10.28
CA ASP A 85 -14.67 5.74 8.99
C ASP A 85 -13.56 5.67 7.94
N GLN A 86 -12.67 6.65 7.92
CA GLN A 86 -11.53 6.64 7.04
C GLN A 86 -10.57 5.49 7.37
N GLN A 87 -10.32 5.27 8.66
CA GLN A 87 -9.47 4.16 9.10
C GLN A 87 -10.07 2.82 8.68
N ARG A 88 -11.37 2.67 8.84
CA ARG A 88 -12.08 1.44 8.47
C ARG A 88 -12.02 1.18 6.97
N SER A 89 -12.23 2.21 6.17
CA SER A 89 -12.12 2.13 4.72
C SER A 89 -10.70 1.78 4.29
N PHE A 90 -9.72 2.46 4.88
CA PHE A 90 -8.30 2.24 4.63
C PHE A 90 -7.90 0.81 4.98
N ASP A 91 -8.31 0.33 6.15
CA ASP A 91 -8.02 -1.05 6.59
C ASP A 91 -8.62 -2.08 5.63
N SER A 92 -9.81 -1.82 5.12
CA SER A 92 -10.45 -2.69 4.14
C SER A 92 -9.59 -2.83 2.87
N THR A 93 -9.09 -1.71 2.36
CA THR A 93 -8.19 -1.72 1.19
C THR A 93 -6.90 -2.47 1.51
N CYS A 94 -6.32 -2.20 2.67
CA CYS A 94 -5.07 -2.83 3.09
C CYS A 94 -5.23 -4.34 3.24
N ARG A 95 -6.34 -4.83 3.78
CA ARG A 95 -6.60 -6.26 3.88
C ARG A 95 -6.68 -6.91 2.51
N ARG A 96 -7.38 -6.28 1.56
CA ARG A 96 -7.51 -6.80 0.20
C ARG A 96 -6.17 -6.82 -0.51
N PHE A 97 -5.39 -5.76 -0.35
CA PHE A 97 -4.06 -5.65 -0.96
C PHE A 97 -3.11 -6.69 -0.37
N PHE A 98 -3.12 -6.85 0.95
CA PHE A 98 -2.29 -7.85 1.63
C PHE A 98 -2.60 -9.25 1.11
N ARG A 99 -3.88 -9.59 1.01
CA ARG A 99 -4.34 -10.88 0.49
C ARG A 99 -3.88 -11.09 -0.95
N PHE A 100 -4.01 -10.05 -1.78
CA PHE A 100 -3.57 -10.09 -3.17
C PHE A 100 -2.07 -10.37 -3.27
N LEU A 101 -1.27 -9.69 -2.46
CA LEU A 101 0.19 -9.88 -2.46
C LEU A 101 0.58 -11.28 -2.02
N LYS A 102 -0.11 -11.82 -1.01
CA LYS A 102 0.17 -13.18 -0.52
C LYS A 102 -0.22 -14.23 -1.56
N GLU A 103 -1.36 -14.10 -2.18
CA GLU A 103 -1.80 -15.02 -3.23
C GLU A 103 -0.85 -14.99 -4.42
N ARG A 104 -0.40 -13.80 -4.80
CA ARG A 104 0.54 -13.62 -5.90
C ARG A 104 1.89 -14.27 -5.60
N ASN A 105 2.38 -14.10 -4.38
CA ASN A 105 3.66 -14.71 -3.98
C ASN A 105 3.55 -16.24 -3.93
N THR A 106 2.42 -16.76 -3.48
CA THR A 106 2.16 -18.19 -3.43
C THR A 106 1.97 -18.77 -4.83
N GLY A 107 1.22 -18.06 -5.67
CA GLY A 107 0.92 -18.50 -7.04
C GLY A 107 2.10 -18.42 -7.98
N GLY A 108 3.13 -17.63 -7.63
CA GLY A 108 4.32 -17.46 -8.45
C GLY A 108 5.34 -18.56 -8.34
N GLN A 109 5.06 -19.57 -7.58
CA GLN A 109 5.96 -20.72 -7.40
C GLN A 109 5.78 -21.78 -8.46
#